data_8556262cbc06a0ffa45f66395995a9e0
#
_entry.id   8556262cbc06a0ffa45f66395995a9e0
#
_cell.length_a   1.000
_cell.length_b   1.000
_cell.length_c   1.000
_cell.angle_alpha   90.00
_cell.angle_beta   90.00
_cell.angle_gamma   90.00
#
_symmetry.space_group_name_H-M   'P 1'
#
loop_
_entity.id
_entity.type
_entity.pdbx_description
1 polymer ?
#
loop_
_entity_poly.entity_id
_entity_poly.type
_entity_poly.pdbx_seq_one_letter_code
_entity_poly.pdbx_strand_id
1 'polypeptide(L)'
;QLLCGHGGGAGLFRLVAVELPAMCERMFGLPHERTKRYVMGLSMGGYGALKCALTYPERYAGVGSFSGVVDIRRPVYSVKTPAGAREREAIFGAGSPEGTKNDLYRLAQDVFDEKKSFPDIYLSCGDQDGCMRTT
;
A
#
# COMPACT_ATOMS: atom_id res chain seq x y z
N GLN A 1 11.76 2.62 0.54
CA GLN A 1 12.10 2.44 -0.89
C GLN A 1 11.37 1.26 -1.55
N LEU A 2 10.89 0.30 -0.79
CA LEU A 2 10.34 -0.98 -1.30
C LEU A 2 9.01 -0.89 -2.04
N LEU A 3 8.21 0.15 -1.86
CA LEU A 3 6.79 0.14 -2.26
C LEU A 3 6.37 1.30 -3.17
N CYS A 4 7.28 2.20 -3.52
CA CYS A 4 6.98 3.37 -4.33
C CYS A 4 7.81 3.38 -5.61
N GLY A 5 7.14 3.44 -6.73
CA GLY A 5 7.77 3.22 -8.02
C GLY A 5 8.36 4.46 -8.69
N HIS A 6 9.69 4.60 -8.63
CA HIS A 6 10.45 5.27 -9.69
C HIS A 6 11.65 4.38 -10.03
N GLY A 7 11.78 3.99 -11.25
CA GLY A 7 12.92 3.24 -11.80
C GLY A 7 13.15 1.82 -11.24
N GLY A 8 13.48 1.67 -9.97
CA GLY A 8 13.69 0.37 -9.31
C GLY A 8 12.53 -0.07 -8.41
N GLY A 9 11.70 0.87 -7.96
CA GLY A 9 10.62 0.60 -7.01
C GLY A 9 9.41 -0.11 -7.60
N ALA A 10 9.12 0.11 -8.89
CA ALA A 10 8.01 -0.57 -9.56
C ALA A 10 8.27 -2.08 -9.72
N GLY A 11 9.52 -2.47 -10.01
CA GLY A 11 9.92 -3.86 -10.08
C GLY A 11 9.80 -4.55 -8.71
N LEU A 12 10.24 -3.88 -7.65
CA LEU A 12 10.18 -4.42 -6.30
C LEU A 12 8.74 -4.50 -5.76
N PHE A 13 7.90 -3.51 -6.06
CA PHE A 13 6.48 -3.58 -5.71
C PHE A 13 5.80 -4.77 -6.40
N ARG A 14 6.05 -4.98 -7.68
CA ARG A 14 5.52 -6.14 -8.42
C ARG A 14 6.06 -7.46 -7.87
N LEU A 15 7.35 -7.51 -7.54
CA LEU A 15 7.96 -8.69 -6.91
C LEU A 15 7.18 -9.06 -5.64
N VAL A 16 6.95 -8.11 -4.73
CA VAL A 16 6.26 -8.35 -3.45
C VAL A 16 4.78 -8.66 -3.63
N ALA A 17 4.09 -7.92 -4.50
CA ALA A 17 2.64 -8.01 -4.64
C ALA A 17 2.18 -9.18 -5.54
N VAL A 18 3.03 -9.66 -6.45
CA VAL A 18 2.64 -10.62 -7.48
C VAL A 18 3.57 -11.83 -7.52
N GLU A 19 4.87 -11.60 -7.66
CA GLU A 19 5.81 -12.68 -8.01
C GLU A 19 6.14 -13.54 -6.80
N LEU A 20 6.42 -12.93 -5.65
CA LEU A 20 6.72 -13.64 -4.41
C LEU A 20 5.57 -14.51 -3.92
N PRO A 21 4.31 -14.03 -3.84
CA PRO A 21 3.17 -14.89 -3.52
C PRO A 21 3.04 -16.07 -4.48
N ALA A 22 3.13 -15.83 -5.78
CA ALA A 22 3.03 -16.89 -6.78
C ALA A 22 4.17 -17.90 -6.68
N MET A 23 5.37 -17.46 -6.31
CA MET A 23 6.50 -18.35 -6.07
C MET A 23 6.28 -19.21 -4.81
N CYS A 24 5.84 -18.60 -3.70
CA CYS A 24 5.54 -19.33 -2.47
C CYS A 24 4.42 -20.37 -2.67
N GLU A 25 3.36 -19.99 -3.40
CA GLU A 25 2.27 -20.90 -3.74
C GLU A 25 2.76 -22.15 -4.48
N ARG A 26 3.65 -21.98 -5.47
CA ARG A 26 4.24 -23.11 -6.20
C ARG A 26 5.19 -23.95 -5.34
N MET A 27 6.04 -23.29 -4.52
CA MET A 27 7.03 -23.98 -3.70
C MET A 27 6.40 -24.81 -2.58
N PHE A 28 5.31 -24.30 -2.00
CA PHE A 28 4.66 -24.91 -0.83
C PHE A 28 3.32 -25.58 -1.14
N GLY A 29 2.92 -25.65 -2.42
CA GLY A 29 1.65 -26.24 -2.82
C GLY A 29 0.44 -25.51 -2.26
N LEU A 30 0.52 -24.19 -2.10
CA LEU A 30 -0.56 -23.39 -1.54
C LEU A 30 -1.64 -23.09 -2.58
N PRO A 31 -2.90 -22.86 -2.14
CA PRO A 31 -3.99 -22.50 -3.06
C PRO A 31 -3.72 -21.19 -3.78
N HIS A 32 -4.04 -21.12 -5.07
CA HIS A 32 -3.90 -19.91 -5.90
C HIS A 32 -5.15 -19.02 -5.88
N GLU A 33 -6.17 -19.41 -5.14
CA GLU A 33 -7.47 -18.75 -5.13
C GLU A 33 -7.41 -17.40 -4.42
N ARG A 34 -8.06 -16.37 -5.00
CA ARG A 34 -8.25 -15.06 -4.37
C ARG A 34 -8.79 -15.16 -2.94
N THR A 35 -9.79 -16.01 -2.75
CA THR A 35 -10.49 -16.21 -1.47
C THR A 35 -9.62 -16.69 -0.31
N LYS A 36 -8.39 -17.14 -0.62
CA LYS A 36 -7.43 -17.65 0.37
C LYS A 36 -6.18 -16.78 0.48
N ARG A 37 -6.16 -15.63 -0.20
CA ARG A 37 -4.99 -14.72 -0.18
C ARG A 37 -5.34 -13.42 0.52
N TYR A 38 -4.61 -13.13 1.58
CA TYR A 38 -4.73 -11.94 2.39
C TYR A 38 -3.37 -11.26 2.48
N VAL A 39 -3.37 -9.94 2.66
CA VAL A 39 -2.15 -9.17 2.88
C VAL A 39 -2.36 -8.25 4.08
N MET A 40 -1.36 -8.16 4.96
CA MET A 40 -1.45 -7.26 6.10
C MET A 40 -0.08 -6.67 6.43
N GLY A 41 -0.10 -5.55 7.14
CA GLY A 41 1.13 -4.89 7.53
C GLY A 41 0.94 -3.82 8.58
N LEU A 42 2.07 -3.45 9.20
CA LEU A 42 2.16 -2.44 10.25
C LEU A 42 2.85 -1.19 9.71
N SER A 43 2.35 -0.01 10.08
CA SER A 43 2.93 1.29 9.74
C SER A 43 3.11 1.45 8.21
N MET A 44 4.33 1.63 7.72
CA MET A 44 4.63 1.66 6.28
C MET A 44 4.19 0.36 5.58
N GLY A 45 4.26 -0.79 6.27
CA GLY A 45 3.73 -2.06 5.76
C GLY A 45 2.21 -2.06 5.64
N GLY A 46 1.50 -1.35 6.52
CA GLY A 46 0.05 -1.16 6.43
C GLY A 46 -0.36 -0.36 5.18
N TYR A 47 0.36 0.70 4.88
CA TYR A 47 0.23 1.41 3.60
C TYR A 47 0.51 0.48 2.42
N GLY A 48 1.62 -0.27 2.47
CA GLY A 48 2.01 -1.19 1.41
C GLY A 48 0.99 -2.31 1.18
N ALA A 49 0.41 -2.86 2.24
CA ALA A 49 -0.63 -3.86 2.17
C ALA A 49 -1.88 -3.33 1.44
N LEU A 50 -2.36 -2.13 1.83
CA LEU A 50 -3.47 -1.46 1.16
C LEU A 50 -3.17 -1.21 -0.32
N LYS A 51 -1.97 -0.70 -0.62
CA LYS A 51 -1.55 -0.48 -2.00
C LYS A 51 -1.53 -1.78 -2.82
N CYS A 52 -1.03 -2.89 -2.25
CA CYS A 52 -1.06 -4.19 -2.91
C CYS A 52 -2.48 -4.64 -3.24
N ALA A 53 -3.37 -4.60 -2.24
CA ALA A 53 -4.73 -5.09 -2.39
C ALA A 53 -5.58 -4.21 -3.32
N LEU A 54 -5.41 -2.89 -3.30
CA LEU A 54 -6.13 -1.97 -4.18
C LEU A 54 -5.56 -1.94 -5.61
N THR A 55 -4.27 -2.19 -5.79
CA THR A 55 -3.67 -2.29 -7.14
C THR A 55 -4.06 -3.60 -7.84
N TYR A 56 -4.16 -4.69 -7.06
CA TYR A 56 -4.47 -6.03 -7.57
C TYR A 56 -5.67 -6.66 -6.84
N PRO A 57 -6.86 -6.04 -6.90
CA PRO A 57 -8.02 -6.49 -6.13
C PRO A 57 -8.51 -7.88 -6.53
N GLU A 58 -8.19 -8.32 -7.73
CA GLU A 58 -8.46 -9.68 -8.22
C GLU A 58 -7.58 -10.74 -7.55
N ARG A 59 -6.53 -10.34 -6.84
CA ARG A 59 -5.58 -11.27 -6.22
C ARG A 59 -5.80 -11.46 -4.73
N TYR A 60 -6.39 -10.48 -4.04
CA TYR A 60 -6.51 -10.46 -2.58
C TYR A 60 -7.97 -10.45 -2.14
N ALA A 61 -8.34 -11.37 -1.25
CA ALA A 61 -9.66 -11.39 -0.63
C ALA A 61 -9.79 -10.30 0.43
N GLY A 62 -8.72 -10.04 1.18
CA GLY A 62 -8.75 -9.04 2.23
C GLY A 62 -7.38 -8.44 2.53
N VAL A 63 -7.42 -7.30 3.20
CA VAL A 63 -6.24 -6.53 3.61
C VAL A 63 -6.38 -6.03 5.04
N GLY A 64 -5.30 -6.16 5.82
CA GLY A 64 -5.17 -5.59 7.16
C GLY A 64 -4.11 -4.49 7.21
N SER A 65 -4.49 -3.30 7.68
CA SER A 65 -3.56 -2.19 7.91
C SER A 65 -3.59 -1.79 9.38
N PHE A 66 -2.44 -1.93 10.03
CA PHE A 66 -2.25 -1.60 11.44
C PHE A 66 -1.40 -0.35 11.54
N SER A 67 -1.93 0.71 12.11
CA SER A 67 -1.26 2.02 12.21
C SER A 67 -0.65 2.48 10.88
N GLY A 68 -1.29 2.14 9.76
CA GLY A 68 -0.82 2.46 8.42
C GLY A 68 -1.08 3.91 8.05
N VAL A 69 -0.19 4.49 7.26
CA VAL A 69 -0.39 5.82 6.67
C VAL A 69 -1.38 5.71 5.51
N VAL A 70 -2.65 5.96 5.77
CA VAL A 70 -3.71 5.85 4.76
C VAL A 70 -3.71 7.06 3.82
N ASP A 71 -3.46 8.25 4.36
CA ASP A 71 -3.42 9.50 3.60
C ASP A 71 -1.98 10.03 3.48
N ILE A 72 -1.32 9.70 2.39
CA ILE A 72 0.06 10.14 2.10
C ILE A 72 0.17 11.62 1.72
N ARG A 73 -0.96 12.32 1.53
CA ARG A 73 -0.98 13.77 1.26
C ARG A 73 -0.68 14.56 2.52
N ARG A 74 -0.99 13.99 3.69
CA ARG A 74 -0.71 14.61 4.97
C ARG A 74 0.78 14.55 5.28
N PRO A 75 1.37 15.60 5.83
CA PRO A 75 2.75 15.62 6.25
C PRO A 75 2.95 14.85 7.56
N VAL A 76 2.56 13.59 7.59
CA VAL A 76 2.80 12.68 8.72
C VAL A 76 4.31 12.45 8.90
N TYR A 77 5.01 12.39 7.78
CA TYR A 77 6.46 12.48 7.76
C TYR A 77 6.82 13.97 7.66
N SER A 78 7.32 14.51 8.75
CA SER A 78 7.76 15.89 8.88
C SER A 78 8.67 16.27 7.70
N VAL A 79 8.09 16.82 6.64
CA VAL A 79 8.80 17.51 5.55
C VAL A 79 9.53 18.76 6.08
N LYS A 80 9.44 19.01 7.40
CA LYS A 80 10.05 20.16 8.08
C LYS A 80 11.58 20.12 8.07
N THR A 81 12.18 18.97 7.74
CA THR A 81 13.64 18.85 7.62
C THR A 81 14.05 18.58 6.18
N PRO A 82 15.22 19.09 5.71
CA PRO A 82 15.73 18.76 4.38
C PRO A 82 15.95 17.27 4.14
N ALA A 83 16.21 16.51 5.22
CA ALA A 83 16.35 15.05 5.16
C ALA A 83 14.99 14.38 4.90
N GLY A 84 13.94 14.76 5.62
CA GLY A 84 12.59 14.24 5.42
C GLY A 84 12.01 14.57 4.04
N ALA A 85 12.31 15.76 3.50
CA ALA A 85 11.94 16.13 2.14
C ALA A 85 12.60 15.21 1.10
N ARG A 86 13.90 14.94 1.24
CA ARG A 86 14.66 14.03 0.36
C ARG A 86 14.16 12.59 0.47
N GLU A 87 13.85 12.13 1.68
CA GLU A 87 13.30 10.79 1.90
C GLU A 87 11.92 10.65 1.22
N ARG A 88 11.04 11.64 1.37
CA ARG A 88 9.74 11.67 0.72
C ARG A 88 9.87 11.65 -0.81
N GLU A 89 10.79 12.46 -1.36
CA GLU A 89 11.06 12.48 -2.79
C GLU A 89 11.64 11.15 -3.28
N ALA A 90 12.51 10.52 -2.51
CA ALA A 90 13.05 9.19 -2.82
C ALA A 90 11.98 8.09 -2.78
N ILE A 91 10.96 8.23 -1.93
CA ILE A 91 9.85 7.27 -1.79
C ILE A 91 8.78 7.48 -2.86
N PHE A 92 8.32 8.71 -3.04
CA PHE A 92 7.15 9.03 -3.87
C PHE A 92 7.49 9.71 -5.21
N GLY A 93 8.75 10.09 -5.40
CA GLY A 93 9.20 10.90 -6.54
C GLY A 93 9.03 12.40 -6.32
N ALA A 94 9.49 13.18 -7.30
CA ALA A 94 9.32 14.61 -7.30
C ALA A 94 7.84 14.99 -7.50
N GLY A 95 7.31 15.81 -6.61
CA GLY A 95 5.95 16.31 -6.69
C GLY A 95 4.98 15.73 -5.67
N SER A 96 3.69 16.02 -5.85
CA SER A 96 2.63 15.47 -5.00
C SER A 96 2.34 14.01 -5.36
N PRO A 97 2.23 13.09 -4.40
CA PRO A 97 1.76 11.74 -4.66
C PRO A 97 0.26 11.66 -4.95
N GLU A 98 -0.47 12.76 -4.75
CA GLU A 98 -1.92 12.85 -4.97
C GLU A 98 -2.29 12.53 -6.42
N GLY A 99 -3.32 11.71 -6.61
CA GLY A 99 -3.79 11.25 -7.92
C GLY A 99 -2.85 10.31 -8.66
N THR A 100 -1.74 9.90 -8.03
CA THR A 100 -0.81 8.93 -8.60
C THR A 100 -1.12 7.49 -8.17
N LYS A 101 -0.37 6.52 -8.69
CA LYS A 101 -0.41 5.11 -8.24
C LYS A 101 0.04 4.89 -6.78
N ASN A 102 0.46 5.95 -6.10
CA ASN A 102 0.82 5.93 -4.69
C ASN A 102 -0.33 6.44 -3.80
N ASP A 103 -1.35 7.05 -4.38
CA ASP A 103 -2.52 7.58 -3.67
C ASP A 103 -3.56 6.46 -3.48
N LEU A 104 -3.78 6.04 -2.23
CA LEU A 104 -4.74 4.98 -1.90
C LEU A 104 -6.18 5.37 -2.23
N TYR A 105 -6.53 6.66 -2.12
CA TYR A 105 -7.87 7.13 -2.50
C TYR A 105 -8.08 7.00 -4.00
N ARG A 106 -7.07 7.33 -4.79
CA ARG A 106 -7.11 7.14 -6.24
C ARG A 106 -7.24 5.67 -6.61
N LEU A 107 -6.44 4.79 -5.97
CA LEU A 107 -6.53 3.35 -6.21
C LEU A 107 -7.90 2.79 -5.85
N ALA A 108 -8.49 3.23 -4.73
CA ALA A 108 -9.84 2.81 -4.34
C ALA A 108 -10.89 3.30 -5.35
N GLN A 109 -10.75 4.54 -5.85
CA GLN A 109 -11.63 5.07 -6.89
C GLN A 109 -11.52 4.25 -8.18
N ASP A 110 -10.31 3.88 -8.59
CA ASP A 110 -10.09 3.05 -9.79
C ASP A 110 -10.77 1.68 -9.65
N VAL A 111 -10.69 1.04 -8.47
CA VAL A 111 -11.40 -0.23 -8.20
C VAL A 111 -12.92 -0.06 -8.35
N PHE A 112 -13.46 1.05 -7.84
CA PHE A 112 -14.90 1.36 -7.92
C PHE A 112 -15.33 1.62 -9.37
N ASP A 113 -14.60 2.47 -10.10
CA ASP A 113 -14.93 2.87 -11.46
C ASP A 113 -14.84 1.69 -12.44
N GLU A 114 -13.86 0.81 -12.23
CA GLU A 114 -13.69 -0.40 -13.01
C GLU A 114 -14.64 -1.54 -12.58
N LYS A 115 -15.52 -1.31 -11.60
CA LYS A 115 -16.47 -2.30 -11.06
C LYS A 115 -15.81 -3.60 -10.61
N LYS A 116 -14.58 -3.51 -10.12
CA LYS A 116 -13.86 -4.66 -9.55
C LYS A 116 -14.38 -4.98 -8.15
N SER A 117 -14.22 -6.24 -7.75
CA SER A 117 -14.54 -6.67 -6.40
C SER A 117 -13.54 -6.09 -5.40
N PHE A 118 -14.00 -5.29 -4.45
CA PHE A 118 -13.14 -4.81 -3.37
C PHE A 118 -12.62 -5.97 -2.51
N PRO A 119 -11.38 -5.88 -2.01
CA PRO A 119 -10.96 -6.73 -0.89
C PRO A 119 -11.69 -6.31 0.39
N ASP A 120 -11.87 -7.23 1.32
CA ASP A 120 -12.30 -6.88 2.68
C ASP A 120 -11.20 -6.05 3.35
N ILE A 121 -11.55 -4.87 3.86
CA ILE A 121 -10.57 -3.92 4.41
C ILE A 121 -10.73 -3.87 5.93
N TYR A 122 -9.66 -4.22 6.64
CA TYR A 122 -9.54 -4.06 8.09
C TYR A 122 -8.49 -2.98 8.41
N LEU A 123 -8.92 -1.95 9.13
CA LEU A 123 -8.04 -0.86 9.59
C LEU A 123 -8.04 -0.85 11.11
N SER A 124 -6.85 -0.79 11.69
CA SER A 124 -6.66 -0.62 13.13
C SER A 124 -5.57 0.39 13.40
N CYS A 125 -5.83 1.31 14.33
CA CYS A 125 -4.88 2.32 14.77
C CYS A 125 -5.19 2.71 16.21
N GLY A 126 -4.14 2.97 17.01
CA GLY A 126 -4.32 3.49 18.36
C GLY A 126 -4.83 4.94 18.34
N ASP A 127 -5.67 5.32 19.31
CA ASP A 127 -6.23 6.66 19.44
C ASP A 127 -5.17 7.75 19.71
N GLN A 128 -4.02 7.34 20.24
CA GLN A 128 -2.86 8.21 20.49
C GLN A 128 -1.79 8.12 19.40
N ASP A 129 -2.02 7.33 18.37
CA ASP A 129 -1.08 7.19 17.25
C ASP A 129 -1.06 8.48 16.43
N GLY A 130 0.14 8.98 16.14
CA GLY A 130 0.34 10.20 15.34
C GLY A 130 -0.26 10.11 13.93
N CYS A 131 -0.50 8.91 13.42
CA CYS A 131 -1.18 8.69 12.14
C CYS A 131 -2.67 9.05 12.17
N MET A 132 -3.29 9.05 13.36
CA MET A 132 -4.71 9.36 13.55
C MET A 132 -4.97 10.79 14.04
N ARG A 133 -3.96 11.50 14.51
CA ARG A 133 -4.14 12.88 14.99
C ARG A 133 -4.46 13.81 13.82
N THR A 134 -5.75 14.00 13.63
CA THR A 134 -6.31 15.12 12.89
C THR A 134 -6.41 16.30 13.84
N THR A 135 -5.62 17.28 13.69
CA THR A 135 -5.94 18.64 14.12
C THR A 135 -6.46 19.39 12.95
#